data_7afba6dd6a560c86017df54cb321816b
#
_entry.id   7afba6dd6a560c86017df54cb321816b
#
_cell.length_a   1.000
_cell.length_b   1.000
_cell.length_c   1.000
_cell.angle_alpha   90.00
_cell.angle_beta   90.00
_cell.angle_gamma   90.00
#
_symmetry.space_group_name_H-M   'P 1'
#
loop_
_entity.id
_entity.type
_entity.pdbx_description
1 polymer ?
#
loop_
_entity_poly.entity_id
_entity_poly.type
_entity_poly.pdbx_seq_one_letter_code
_entity_poly.pdbx_strand_id
1 'polypeptide(L)'
;MSEQNTKDQKTEERNVDGRAVGHQTKKSRFYAVMRSIFARIMLGLFRVEIVDAENEPQDSCGFIVCSNHISAADPILIVASLRNQVHFVAKAELFHVPLLGLIIRAFGAYPIKRGAADVGAIKRTVELLRGGENVGYFAQGTRLPGELPRPETARPGVGMVQVKTGADVLPVALVNREMKIKPFRRTRLVIGKPIKGEELEALIAERERENGAPLGDRDRFKIVTERVFGEVCASAERERGL
;
A
#
# COMPACT_ATOMS: atom_id res chain seq x y z
N MET A 1 -30.95 -12.83 -49.79
CA MET A 1 -31.08 -13.40 -48.46
C MET A 1 -29.69 -13.83 -48.02
N SER A 2 -29.05 -13.27 -47.05
CA SER A 2 -29.49 -12.44 -45.92
C SER A 2 -28.31 -11.60 -45.41
N GLU A 3 -28.57 -10.31 -45.33
CA GLU A 3 -27.90 -9.41 -44.39
C GLU A 3 -28.23 -9.88 -42.98
N GLN A 4 -27.26 -9.87 -42.11
CA GLN A 4 -27.28 -9.65 -40.68
C GLN A 4 -26.16 -10.40 -39.98
N ASN A 5 -25.02 -9.76 -39.84
CA ASN A 5 -24.21 -9.84 -38.63
C ASN A 5 -23.05 -8.84 -38.68
N THR A 6 -23.39 -7.56 -38.57
CA THR A 6 -22.40 -6.47 -38.41
C THR A 6 -22.88 -5.56 -37.29
N LYS A 7 -22.80 -6.06 -36.06
CA LYS A 7 -22.88 -5.19 -34.87
C LYS A 7 -22.04 -5.79 -33.76
N ASP A 8 -21.25 -4.89 -33.17
CA ASP A 8 -20.46 -5.03 -31.95
C ASP A 8 -18.99 -5.44 -32.10
N GLN A 9 -18.27 -4.73 -32.96
CA GLN A 9 -16.86 -4.43 -32.68
C GLN A 9 -16.78 -3.01 -32.14
N LYS A 10 -16.91 -2.86 -30.82
CA LYS A 10 -16.45 -1.66 -30.11
C LYS A 10 -14.94 -1.60 -30.20
N THR A 11 -14.47 -0.71 -31.05
CA THR A 11 -13.06 -0.39 -31.18
C THR A 11 -12.59 0.21 -29.84
N GLU A 12 -11.79 -0.53 -29.08
CA GLU A 12 -11.01 0.05 -27.99
C GLU A 12 -9.95 0.97 -28.61
N GLU A 13 -10.12 2.27 -28.44
CA GLU A 13 -9.06 3.24 -28.76
C GLU A 13 -7.90 3.01 -27.78
N ARG A 14 -6.81 2.49 -28.30
CA ARG A 14 -5.52 2.42 -27.60
C ARG A 14 -4.71 3.64 -27.93
N ASN A 15 -4.25 4.35 -26.90
CA ASN A 15 -3.23 5.38 -27.07
C ASN A 15 -1.92 4.76 -27.56
N VAL A 16 -1.08 5.60 -28.19
CA VAL A 16 0.21 5.24 -28.81
C VAL A 16 1.17 4.50 -27.85
N ASP A 17 0.94 4.58 -26.53
CA ASP A 17 1.74 3.94 -25.47
C ASP A 17 1.11 2.66 -24.88
N GLY A 18 0.03 2.12 -25.49
CA GLY A 18 -0.54 0.84 -25.08
C GLY A 18 -1.25 0.77 -23.72
N ARG A 19 -1.49 1.92 -23.06
CA ARG A 19 -2.20 2.00 -21.78
C ARG A 19 -3.70 2.17 -22.01
N ALA A 20 -4.50 1.32 -21.36
CA ALA A 20 -5.96 1.45 -21.38
C ALA A 20 -6.39 2.76 -20.71
N VAL A 21 -7.07 3.65 -21.44
CA VAL A 21 -7.68 4.86 -20.90
C VAL A 21 -8.89 4.44 -20.06
N GLY A 22 -8.76 4.50 -18.75
CA GLY A 22 -9.82 4.12 -17.82
C GLY A 22 -11.04 5.02 -17.99
N HIS A 23 -12.18 4.44 -18.35
CA HIS A 23 -13.49 5.09 -18.34
C HIS A 23 -13.86 5.49 -16.91
N GLN A 24 -13.64 6.74 -16.54
CA GLN A 24 -14.21 7.31 -15.31
C GLN A 24 -15.73 7.49 -15.49
N THR A 25 -16.50 6.56 -15.01
CA THR A 25 -17.95 6.63 -15.02
C THR A 25 -18.46 7.61 -13.94
N LYS A 26 -19.68 8.17 -14.10
CA LYS A 26 -20.35 9.04 -13.10
C LYS A 26 -20.36 8.46 -11.68
N LYS A 27 -20.38 7.15 -11.52
CA LYS A 27 -20.23 6.44 -10.24
C LYS A 27 -18.91 6.76 -9.54
N SER A 28 -17.80 6.93 -10.30
CA SER A 28 -16.47 7.21 -9.77
C SER A 28 -16.41 8.58 -9.04
N ARG A 29 -17.10 9.61 -9.54
CA ARG A 29 -17.10 10.96 -8.93
C ARG A 29 -17.83 10.99 -7.59
N PHE A 30 -18.99 10.33 -7.50
CA PHE A 30 -19.74 10.22 -6.24
C PHE A 30 -18.90 9.49 -5.17
N TYR A 31 -18.29 8.36 -5.52
CA TYR A 31 -17.41 7.64 -4.60
C TYR A 31 -16.18 8.47 -4.19
N ALA A 32 -15.59 9.24 -5.10
CA ALA A 32 -14.49 10.12 -4.78
C ALA A 32 -14.89 11.22 -3.78
N VAL A 33 -16.05 11.83 -3.96
CA VAL A 33 -16.58 12.84 -3.02
C VAL A 33 -16.87 12.23 -1.66
N MET A 34 -17.58 11.09 -1.63
CA MET A 34 -17.89 10.38 -0.37
C MET A 34 -16.60 9.94 0.35
N ARG A 35 -15.61 9.45 -0.40
CA ARG A 35 -14.29 9.12 0.15
C ARG A 35 -13.64 10.35 0.78
N SER A 36 -13.66 11.50 0.10
CA SER A 36 -13.06 12.74 0.59
C SER A 36 -13.74 13.25 1.87
N ILE A 37 -15.06 13.19 1.95
CA ILE A 37 -15.81 13.58 3.15
C ILE A 37 -15.46 12.63 4.31
N PHE A 38 -15.52 11.32 4.07
CA PHE A 38 -15.20 10.30 5.08
C PHE A 38 -13.73 10.41 5.55
N ALA A 39 -12.79 10.65 4.62
CA ALA A 39 -11.39 10.87 4.94
C ALA A 39 -11.22 12.05 5.89
N ARG A 40 -11.82 13.20 5.60
CA ARG A 40 -11.75 14.38 6.49
C ARG A 40 -12.31 14.09 7.86
N ILE A 41 -13.45 13.37 7.95
CA ILE A 41 -14.04 12.97 9.23
C ILE A 41 -13.06 12.07 10.01
N MET A 42 -12.48 11.08 9.36
CA MET A 42 -11.53 10.15 10.00
C MET A 42 -10.25 10.85 10.44
N LEU A 43 -9.67 11.69 9.59
CA LEU A 43 -8.46 12.46 9.93
C LEU A 43 -8.73 13.41 11.12
N GLY A 44 -9.90 14.07 11.14
CA GLY A 44 -10.31 14.92 12.25
C GLY A 44 -10.58 14.14 13.54
N LEU A 45 -11.30 13.01 13.46
CA LEU A 45 -11.61 12.15 14.61
C LEU A 45 -10.35 11.61 15.30
N PHE A 46 -9.35 11.22 14.53
CA PHE A 46 -8.07 10.69 15.05
C PHE A 46 -6.97 11.76 15.12
N ARG A 47 -7.34 13.04 14.87
CA ARG A 47 -6.43 14.19 14.91
C ARG A 47 -5.12 13.88 14.19
N VAL A 48 -5.23 13.37 12.97
CA VAL A 48 -4.07 12.97 12.16
C VAL A 48 -3.33 14.20 11.66
N GLU A 49 -2.05 14.26 11.94
CA GLU A 49 -1.10 15.22 11.41
C GLU A 49 -0.23 14.49 10.37
N ILE A 50 -0.24 14.99 9.13
CA ILE A 50 0.58 14.44 8.06
C ILE A 50 1.92 15.18 8.08
N VAL A 51 3.00 14.43 8.19
CA VAL A 51 4.39 14.92 8.22
C VAL A 51 5.09 14.52 6.94
N ASP A 52 5.88 15.43 6.38
CA ASP A 52 6.68 15.25 5.16
C ASP A 52 5.80 14.85 3.93
N ALA A 53 4.64 15.51 3.78
CA ALA A 53 3.65 15.20 2.73
C ALA A 53 4.20 15.37 1.30
N GLU A 54 5.26 16.17 1.12
CA GLU A 54 5.96 16.39 -0.14
C GLU A 54 6.70 15.15 -0.65
N ASN A 55 6.98 14.19 0.22
CA ASN A 55 7.62 12.93 -0.14
C ASN A 55 6.69 11.98 -0.91
N GLU A 56 5.37 12.22 -0.89
CA GLU A 56 4.46 11.40 -1.67
C GLU A 56 4.67 11.63 -3.18
N PRO A 57 4.90 10.56 -3.98
CA PRO A 57 5.04 10.69 -5.43
C PRO A 57 3.84 11.41 -6.06
N GLN A 58 4.11 12.35 -6.97
CA GLN A 58 3.05 13.13 -7.62
C GLN A 58 2.21 12.27 -8.57
N ASP A 59 2.87 11.36 -9.25
CA ASP A 59 2.22 10.46 -10.21
C ASP A 59 2.05 9.06 -9.62
N SER A 60 0.89 8.45 -9.87
CA SER A 60 0.66 7.03 -9.57
C SER A 60 1.40 6.19 -10.61
N CYS A 61 2.47 5.55 -10.21
CA CYS A 61 3.31 4.70 -11.06
C CYS A 61 3.39 3.25 -10.58
N GLY A 62 2.47 2.84 -9.70
CA GLY A 62 2.47 1.50 -9.12
C GLY A 62 3.55 1.33 -8.06
N PHE A 63 3.48 2.12 -6.97
CA PHE A 63 4.39 1.98 -5.84
C PHE A 63 3.77 1.18 -4.68
N ILE A 64 4.63 0.66 -3.83
CA ILE A 64 4.26 -0.07 -2.61
C ILE A 64 4.31 0.90 -1.42
N VAL A 65 3.21 1.06 -0.69
CA VAL A 65 3.24 1.72 0.63
C VAL A 65 3.59 0.68 1.69
N CYS A 66 4.73 0.85 2.35
CA CYS A 66 5.14 -0.01 3.46
C CYS A 66 4.91 0.71 4.79
N SER A 67 4.16 0.10 5.70
CA SER A 67 3.85 0.74 6.99
C SER A 67 3.93 -0.25 8.17
N ASN A 68 4.05 0.30 9.39
CA ASN A 68 3.79 -0.40 10.63
C ASN A 68 2.27 -0.55 10.87
N HIS A 69 1.88 -1.47 11.75
CA HIS A 69 0.46 -1.77 12.00
C HIS A 69 0.13 -1.78 13.49
N ILE A 70 -0.57 -0.75 13.96
CA ILE A 70 -0.92 -0.55 15.38
C ILE A 70 -2.42 -0.51 15.65
N SER A 71 -3.25 -0.40 14.60
CA SER A 71 -4.71 -0.31 14.74
C SER A 71 -5.45 -0.89 13.53
N ALA A 72 -6.71 -1.26 13.72
CA ALA A 72 -7.62 -1.58 12.62
C ALA A 72 -7.95 -0.36 11.73
N ALA A 73 -7.74 0.85 12.24
CA ALA A 73 -7.97 2.09 11.50
C ALA A 73 -6.82 2.46 10.55
N ASP A 74 -5.63 1.85 10.72
CA ASP A 74 -4.41 2.22 9.96
C ASP A 74 -4.62 2.28 8.44
N PRO A 75 -5.21 1.26 7.78
CA PRO A 75 -5.39 1.30 6.33
C PRO A 75 -6.26 2.50 5.91
N ILE A 76 -7.31 2.79 6.69
CA ILE A 76 -8.22 3.89 6.42
C ILE A 76 -7.51 5.23 6.58
N LEU A 77 -6.71 5.39 7.64
CA LEU A 77 -5.97 6.62 7.88
C LEU A 77 -4.90 6.86 6.82
N ILE A 78 -4.18 5.82 6.39
CA ILE A 78 -3.19 5.92 5.32
C ILE A 78 -3.86 6.35 4.01
N VAL A 79 -4.94 5.65 3.58
CA VAL A 79 -5.66 5.98 2.34
C VAL A 79 -6.31 7.36 2.41
N ALA A 80 -6.75 7.80 3.60
CA ALA A 80 -7.32 9.13 3.82
C ALA A 80 -6.27 10.25 3.74
N SER A 81 -5.01 9.95 4.10
CA SER A 81 -3.91 10.91 4.17
C SER A 81 -3.17 11.08 2.85
N LEU A 82 -3.11 10.02 2.03
CA LEU A 82 -2.40 10.05 0.75
C LEU A 82 -3.29 10.59 -0.38
N ARG A 83 -2.69 11.32 -1.31
CA ARG A 83 -3.36 11.82 -2.54
C ARG A 83 -3.66 10.68 -3.49
N ASN A 84 -2.69 9.80 -3.67
CA ASN A 84 -2.79 8.64 -4.52
C ASN A 84 -3.68 7.57 -3.89
N GLN A 85 -4.46 6.87 -4.73
CA GLN A 85 -5.22 5.72 -4.26
C GLN A 85 -4.28 4.57 -3.92
N VAL A 86 -4.50 3.94 -2.77
CA VAL A 86 -3.71 2.80 -2.31
C VAL A 86 -4.65 1.63 -1.97
N HIS A 87 -4.37 0.48 -2.53
CA HIS A 87 -5.14 -0.74 -2.33
C HIS A 87 -4.54 -1.59 -1.21
N PHE A 88 -5.30 -1.80 -0.14
CA PHE A 88 -4.89 -2.67 0.97
C PHE A 88 -5.58 -4.03 0.89
N VAL A 89 -4.88 -5.07 1.33
CA VAL A 89 -5.51 -6.36 1.59
C VAL A 89 -6.35 -6.30 2.87
N ALA A 90 -7.57 -6.83 2.82
CA ALA A 90 -8.42 -6.97 3.99
C ALA A 90 -8.96 -8.38 4.11
N LYS A 91 -9.26 -8.84 5.33
CA LYS A 91 -9.88 -10.14 5.55
C LYS A 91 -11.20 -10.26 4.79
N ALA A 92 -11.43 -11.37 4.11
CA ALA A 92 -12.64 -11.60 3.32
C ALA A 92 -13.93 -11.42 4.15
N GLU A 93 -13.90 -11.80 5.43
CA GLU A 93 -15.04 -11.68 6.35
C GLU A 93 -15.46 -10.21 6.58
N LEU A 94 -14.52 -9.27 6.52
CA LEU A 94 -14.81 -7.83 6.71
C LEU A 94 -15.67 -7.26 5.58
N PHE A 95 -15.64 -7.86 4.40
CA PHE A 95 -16.46 -7.44 3.26
C PHE A 95 -17.94 -7.79 3.42
N HIS A 96 -18.27 -8.70 4.34
CA HIS A 96 -19.64 -9.12 4.66
C HIS A 96 -20.25 -8.32 5.81
N VAL A 97 -19.45 -7.52 6.54
CA VAL A 97 -19.96 -6.66 7.62
C VAL A 97 -20.67 -5.45 6.99
N PRO A 98 -21.97 -5.22 7.30
CA PRO A 98 -22.70 -4.06 6.81
C PRO A 98 -21.96 -2.76 7.08
N LEU A 99 -22.08 -1.77 6.21
CA LEU A 99 -21.41 -0.48 6.26
C LEU A 99 -19.87 -0.58 6.16
N LEU A 100 -19.20 -1.42 6.98
CA LEU A 100 -17.73 -1.62 6.91
C LEU A 100 -17.32 -2.19 5.56
N GLY A 101 -18.02 -3.22 5.07
CA GLY A 101 -17.75 -3.81 3.76
C GLY A 101 -17.91 -2.80 2.61
N LEU A 102 -18.86 -1.86 2.73
CA LEU A 102 -19.03 -0.79 1.77
C LEU A 102 -17.86 0.20 1.81
N ILE A 103 -17.45 0.60 3.02
CA ILE A 103 -16.33 1.52 3.25
C ILE A 103 -15.03 0.93 2.69
N ILE A 104 -14.66 -0.29 3.07
CA ILE A 104 -13.38 -0.88 2.64
C ILE A 104 -13.34 -1.11 1.12
N ARG A 105 -14.48 -1.44 0.48
CA ARG A 105 -14.56 -1.47 -0.99
C ARG A 105 -14.39 -0.09 -1.62
N ALA A 106 -15.01 0.94 -1.04
CA ALA A 106 -14.88 2.31 -1.52
C ALA A 106 -13.43 2.83 -1.41
N PHE A 107 -12.68 2.33 -0.42
CA PHE A 107 -11.24 2.59 -0.27
C PHE A 107 -10.35 1.65 -1.09
N GLY A 108 -10.92 0.84 -2.00
CA GLY A 108 -10.15 -0.01 -2.91
C GLY A 108 -9.54 -1.24 -2.26
N ALA A 109 -9.97 -1.64 -1.05
CA ALA A 109 -9.48 -2.87 -0.43
C ALA A 109 -9.92 -4.10 -1.22
N TYR A 110 -9.07 -5.14 -1.24
CA TYR A 110 -9.39 -6.43 -1.85
C TYR A 110 -9.26 -7.57 -0.84
N PRO A 111 -10.10 -8.63 -0.99
CA PRO A 111 -10.19 -9.68 0.02
C PRO A 111 -9.01 -10.66 -0.04
N ILE A 112 -8.59 -11.13 1.13
CA ILE A 112 -7.62 -12.22 1.31
C ILE A 112 -8.21 -13.28 2.25
N LYS A 113 -8.01 -14.55 1.92
CA LYS A 113 -8.27 -15.68 2.83
C LYS A 113 -7.02 -15.96 3.65
N ARG A 114 -7.10 -15.82 4.99
CA ARG A 114 -5.96 -16.14 5.87
C ARG A 114 -5.82 -17.65 6.03
N GLY A 115 -4.58 -18.17 6.09
CA GLY A 115 -4.31 -19.56 6.47
C GLY A 115 -3.39 -20.37 5.57
N ALA A 116 -3.31 -20.07 4.30
CA ALA A 116 -2.24 -20.53 3.42
C ALA A 116 -1.60 -19.26 2.81
N ALA A 117 -0.34 -19.33 2.39
CA ALA A 117 0.21 -18.25 1.56
C ALA A 117 -0.78 -18.05 0.40
N ASP A 118 -1.60 -16.99 0.49
CA ASP A 118 -2.65 -16.76 -0.51
C ASP A 118 -1.97 -16.30 -1.80
N VAL A 119 -1.57 -17.30 -2.60
CA VAL A 119 -0.94 -17.10 -3.90
C VAL A 119 -1.80 -16.19 -4.79
N GLY A 120 -3.13 -16.29 -4.63
CA GLY A 120 -4.07 -15.43 -5.34
C GLY A 120 -3.94 -13.96 -4.95
N ALA A 121 -3.78 -13.67 -3.65
CA ALA A 121 -3.57 -12.31 -3.18
C ALA A 121 -2.24 -11.73 -3.66
N ILE A 122 -1.16 -12.52 -3.62
CA ILE A 122 0.15 -12.10 -4.15
C ILE A 122 0.05 -11.81 -5.65
N LYS A 123 -0.57 -12.73 -6.41
CA LYS A 123 -0.78 -12.55 -7.85
C LYS A 123 -1.57 -11.26 -8.12
N ARG A 124 -2.67 -11.03 -7.40
CA ARG A 124 -3.49 -9.82 -7.52
C ARG A 124 -2.71 -8.56 -7.21
N THR A 125 -1.86 -8.58 -6.17
CA THR A 125 -0.98 -7.46 -5.83
C THR A 125 -0.02 -7.13 -6.97
N VAL A 126 0.64 -8.15 -7.55
CA VAL A 126 1.55 -7.98 -8.68
C VAL A 126 0.83 -7.43 -9.91
N GLU A 127 -0.39 -7.90 -10.18
CA GLU A 127 -1.22 -7.39 -11.27
C GLU A 127 -1.58 -5.91 -11.08
N LEU A 128 -1.96 -5.50 -9.86
CA LEU A 128 -2.27 -4.11 -9.53
C LEU A 128 -1.05 -3.21 -9.76
N LEU A 129 0.11 -3.57 -9.22
CA LEU A 129 1.35 -2.80 -9.38
C LEU A 129 1.76 -2.68 -10.85
N ARG A 130 1.70 -3.77 -11.62
CA ARG A 130 1.99 -3.76 -13.06
C ARG A 130 0.98 -2.93 -13.86
N GLY A 131 -0.24 -2.81 -13.36
CA GLY A 131 -1.29 -1.93 -13.91
C GLY A 131 -1.13 -0.46 -13.52
N GLY A 132 -0.07 -0.09 -12.77
CA GLY A 132 0.16 1.28 -12.30
C GLY A 132 -0.61 1.66 -11.04
N GLU A 133 -1.27 0.70 -10.38
CA GLU A 133 -2.00 0.92 -9.13
C GLU A 133 -1.07 0.77 -7.91
N ASN A 134 -1.32 1.55 -6.86
CA ASN A 134 -0.51 1.49 -5.64
C ASN A 134 -1.10 0.49 -4.66
N VAL A 135 -0.24 -0.22 -3.94
CA VAL A 135 -0.67 -1.21 -2.95
C VAL A 135 -0.05 -0.95 -1.59
N GLY A 136 -0.82 -1.23 -0.53
CA GLY A 136 -0.36 -1.06 0.85
C GLY A 136 -0.04 -2.39 1.52
N TYR A 137 1.10 -2.42 2.19
CA TYR A 137 1.58 -3.52 3.00
C TYR A 137 1.92 -3.08 4.41
N PHE A 138 1.43 -3.82 5.38
CA PHE A 138 1.91 -3.76 6.75
C PHE A 138 3.03 -4.77 6.93
N ALA A 139 4.27 -4.29 7.04
CA ALA A 139 5.46 -5.15 7.07
C ALA A 139 5.44 -6.21 8.18
N GLN A 140 4.76 -5.92 9.29
CA GLN A 140 4.66 -6.83 10.44
C GLN A 140 3.67 -7.99 10.23
N GLY A 141 2.76 -7.88 9.25
CA GLY A 141 1.73 -8.90 8.97
C GLY A 141 0.68 -9.09 10.06
N THR A 142 0.83 -8.43 11.20
CA THR A 142 -0.11 -8.39 12.32
C THR A 142 -0.08 -7.03 13.00
N ARG A 143 -1.11 -6.73 13.80
CA ARG A 143 -1.16 -5.51 14.60
C ARG A 143 -0.36 -5.66 15.87
N LEU A 144 0.50 -4.68 16.18
CA LEU A 144 1.32 -4.59 17.39
C LEU A 144 1.03 -3.27 18.11
N PRO A 145 -0.16 -3.12 18.72
CA PRO A 145 -0.53 -1.90 19.42
C PRO A 145 0.30 -1.74 20.70
N GLY A 146 0.80 -0.54 20.94
CA GLY A 146 1.61 -0.21 22.11
C GLY A 146 3.10 -0.48 21.95
N GLU A 147 3.51 -0.98 20.79
CA GLU A 147 4.91 -1.29 20.50
C GLU A 147 5.43 -0.41 19.37
N LEU A 148 6.64 0.15 19.56
CA LEU A 148 7.37 0.75 18.45
C LEU A 148 7.71 -0.32 17.43
N PRO A 149 7.65 0.02 16.13
CA PRO A 149 8.09 -0.90 15.10
C PRO A 149 9.60 -1.15 15.23
N ARG A 150 10.00 -2.41 15.10
CA ARG A 150 11.39 -2.84 15.13
C ARG A 150 11.67 -3.71 13.92
N PRO A 151 12.85 -3.62 13.30
CA PRO A 151 13.18 -4.38 12.08
C PRO A 151 12.91 -5.89 12.21
N GLU A 152 13.17 -6.46 13.40
CA GLU A 152 12.99 -7.89 13.69
C GLU A 152 11.52 -8.34 13.63
N THR A 153 10.58 -7.41 13.75
CA THR A 153 9.15 -7.70 13.66
C THR A 153 8.63 -7.81 12.22
N ALA A 154 9.46 -7.43 11.24
CA ALA A 154 9.09 -7.45 9.84
C ALA A 154 9.03 -8.86 9.26
N ARG A 155 8.08 -9.08 8.38
CA ARG A 155 7.91 -10.31 7.59
C ARG A 155 8.24 -10.05 6.13
N PRO A 156 8.79 -11.01 5.38
CA PRO A 156 9.36 -10.79 4.04
C PRO A 156 8.33 -10.48 2.94
N GLY A 157 7.06 -10.24 3.29
CA GLY A 157 5.98 -10.05 2.32
C GLY A 157 6.17 -8.84 1.41
N VAL A 158 6.60 -7.69 1.96
CA VAL A 158 6.84 -6.49 1.16
C VAL A 158 8.04 -6.68 0.22
N GLY A 159 9.12 -7.30 0.71
CA GLY A 159 10.30 -7.61 -0.11
C GLY A 159 9.98 -8.60 -1.22
N MET A 160 9.16 -9.62 -0.94
CA MET A 160 8.72 -10.57 -1.96
C MET A 160 7.98 -9.88 -3.12
N VAL A 161 7.06 -8.96 -2.80
CA VAL A 161 6.31 -8.25 -3.84
C VAL A 161 7.23 -7.28 -4.59
N GLN A 162 8.09 -6.56 -3.88
CA GLN A 162 9.04 -5.63 -4.48
C GLN A 162 9.99 -6.34 -5.46
N VAL A 163 10.65 -7.42 -5.05
CA VAL A 163 11.57 -8.19 -5.90
C VAL A 163 10.87 -8.77 -7.14
N LYS A 164 9.57 -9.12 -7.04
CA LYS A 164 8.78 -9.62 -8.17
C LYS A 164 8.33 -8.54 -9.15
N THR A 165 8.31 -7.28 -8.75
CA THR A 165 7.73 -6.19 -9.54
C THR A 165 8.72 -5.10 -9.90
N GLY A 166 9.83 -4.97 -9.17
CA GLY A 166 10.76 -3.83 -9.28
C GLY A 166 10.15 -2.50 -8.83
N ALA A 167 8.99 -2.53 -8.17
CA ALA A 167 8.25 -1.31 -7.80
C ALA A 167 9.00 -0.47 -6.77
N ASP A 168 8.85 0.86 -6.87
CA ASP A 168 9.28 1.80 -5.83
C ASP A 168 8.53 1.54 -4.52
N VAL A 169 9.12 1.88 -3.39
CA VAL A 169 8.47 1.73 -2.08
C VAL A 169 8.41 3.06 -1.36
N LEU A 170 7.22 3.43 -0.87
CA LEU A 170 6.98 4.58 -0.04
C LEU A 170 6.86 4.13 1.43
N PRO A 171 7.86 4.39 2.28
CA PRO A 171 7.76 4.13 3.71
C PRO A 171 6.76 5.09 4.37
N VAL A 172 5.84 4.57 5.18
CA VAL A 172 4.87 5.38 5.93
C VAL A 172 4.83 4.89 7.37
N ALA A 173 5.05 5.79 8.33
CA ALA A 173 4.94 5.45 9.74
C ALA A 173 3.68 6.06 10.36
N LEU A 174 2.91 5.24 11.06
CA LEU A 174 1.86 5.68 11.97
C LEU A 174 2.39 5.68 13.39
N VAL A 175 2.40 6.84 14.03
CA VAL A 175 3.05 7.01 15.35
C VAL A 175 2.27 7.96 16.24
N ASN A 176 2.25 7.65 17.52
CA ASN A 176 1.90 8.55 18.61
C ASN A 176 2.60 8.07 19.90
N ARG A 177 2.51 8.85 20.95
CA ARG A 177 3.20 8.55 22.21
C ARG A 177 2.90 7.15 22.77
N GLU A 178 1.67 6.66 22.61
CA GLU A 178 1.24 5.38 23.16
C GLU A 178 1.35 4.22 22.15
N MET A 179 1.70 4.50 20.90
CA MET A 179 1.63 3.56 19.76
C MET A 179 0.25 2.86 19.67
N LYS A 180 -0.82 3.63 19.94
CA LYS A 180 -2.22 3.18 19.91
C LYS A 180 -3.09 4.28 19.31
N ILE A 181 -3.78 3.98 18.24
CA ILE A 181 -4.71 4.91 17.62
C ILE A 181 -6.03 4.91 18.40
N LYS A 182 -6.39 6.06 18.93
CA LYS A 182 -7.62 6.31 19.67
C LYS A 182 -8.31 7.57 19.16
N PRO A 183 -9.66 7.60 19.11
CA PRO A 183 -10.39 8.83 18.79
C PRO A 183 -9.95 9.99 19.68
N PHE A 184 -9.89 11.19 19.10
CA PHE A 184 -9.53 12.46 19.74
C PHE A 184 -8.08 12.54 20.28
N ARG A 185 -7.25 11.53 20.01
CA ARG A 185 -5.82 11.55 20.32
C ARG A 185 -5.02 11.87 19.07
N ARG A 186 -4.00 12.72 19.23
CA ARG A 186 -3.10 13.11 18.12
C ARG A 186 -2.34 11.88 17.63
N THR A 187 -2.34 11.70 16.32
CA THR A 187 -1.58 10.66 15.63
C THR A 187 -0.82 11.32 14.49
N ARG A 188 0.45 10.99 14.31
CA ARG A 188 1.23 11.40 13.14
C ARG A 188 1.27 10.31 12.12
N LEU A 189 1.08 10.71 10.87
CA LEU A 189 1.36 9.89 9.71
C LEU A 189 2.55 10.53 9.00
N VAL A 190 3.68 9.84 9.07
CA VAL A 190 4.96 10.33 8.54
C VAL A 190 5.20 9.66 7.19
N ILE A 191 5.37 10.46 6.16
CA ILE A 191 5.67 9.98 4.81
C ILE A 191 7.19 10.05 4.61
N GLY A 192 7.84 8.89 4.59
CA GLY A 192 9.28 8.79 4.34
C GLY A 192 9.63 9.04 2.88
N LYS A 193 10.92 9.24 2.60
CA LYS A 193 11.40 9.39 1.21
C LYS A 193 11.14 8.10 0.43
N PRO A 194 10.63 8.19 -0.81
CA PRO A 194 10.48 7.02 -1.67
C PRO A 194 11.84 6.34 -1.92
N ILE A 195 11.86 5.03 -1.78
CA ILE A 195 13.02 4.18 -2.10
C ILE A 195 12.76 3.62 -3.49
N LYS A 196 13.67 3.90 -4.41
CA LYS A 196 13.52 3.46 -5.80
C LYS A 196 13.75 1.95 -5.93
N GLY A 197 12.99 1.32 -6.84
CA GLY A 197 13.17 -0.10 -7.15
C GLY A 197 14.59 -0.42 -7.56
N GLU A 198 15.20 0.44 -8.39
CA GLU A 198 16.59 0.32 -8.82
C GLU A 198 17.60 0.37 -7.66
N GLU A 199 17.35 1.21 -6.62
CA GLU A 199 18.17 1.27 -5.41
C GLU A 199 18.13 -0.06 -4.64
N LEU A 200 16.93 -0.68 -4.57
CA LEU A 200 16.77 -1.97 -3.91
C LEU A 200 17.39 -3.12 -4.68
N GLU A 201 17.35 -3.09 -6.01
CA GLU A 201 18.05 -4.04 -6.87
C GLU A 201 19.57 -3.90 -6.73
N ALA A 202 20.08 -2.66 -6.71
CA ALA A 202 21.50 -2.38 -6.49
C ALA A 202 21.98 -2.90 -5.13
N LEU A 203 21.17 -2.74 -4.07
CA LEU A 203 21.47 -3.28 -2.74
C LEU A 203 21.58 -4.81 -2.75
N ILE A 204 20.67 -5.51 -3.44
CA ILE A 204 20.74 -6.97 -3.60
C ILE A 204 22.02 -7.36 -4.32
N ALA A 205 22.33 -6.70 -5.44
CA ALA A 205 23.52 -7.00 -6.24
C ALA A 205 24.82 -6.75 -5.46
N GLU A 206 24.86 -5.75 -4.58
CA GLU A 206 25.99 -5.51 -3.67
C GLU A 206 26.16 -6.66 -2.69
N ARG A 207 25.08 -7.13 -2.07
CA ARG A 207 25.12 -8.28 -1.15
C ARG A 207 25.51 -9.59 -1.83
N GLU A 208 25.08 -9.80 -3.07
CA GLU A 208 25.49 -10.95 -3.88
C GLU A 208 27.00 -10.92 -4.18
N ARG A 209 27.57 -9.74 -4.47
CA ARG A 209 29.01 -9.56 -4.66
C ARG A 209 29.80 -9.81 -3.39
N GLU A 210 29.34 -9.30 -2.24
CA GLU A 210 29.97 -9.56 -0.93
C GLU A 210 29.92 -11.04 -0.56
N ASN A 211 28.83 -11.73 -0.88
CA ASN A 211 28.64 -13.15 -0.60
C ASN A 211 29.42 -14.07 -1.57
N GLY A 212 29.89 -13.55 -2.70
CA GLY A 212 30.57 -14.31 -3.75
C GLY A 212 29.67 -15.27 -4.53
N ALA A 213 28.37 -15.25 -4.32
CA ALA A 213 27.37 -16.10 -4.99
C ALA A 213 25.99 -15.44 -5.01
N PRO A 214 25.13 -15.79 -5.99
CA PRO A 214 23.74 -15.34 -6.01
C PRO A 214 22.99 -15.71 -4.72
N LEU A 215 22.17 -14.78 -4.23
CA LEU A 215 21.32 -15.01 -3.07
C LEU A 215 20.01 -15.74 -3.45
N GLY A 216 19.56 -16.59 -2.54
CA GLY A 216 18.23 -17.19 -2.66
C GLY A 216 17.10 -16.16 -2.52
N ASP A 217 15.94 -16.46 -3.08
CA ASP A 217 14.76 -15.57 -3.03
C ASP A 217 14.43 -15.10 -1.60
N ARG A 218 14.54 -15.99 -0.62
CA ARG A 218 14.25 -15.69 0.78
C ARG A 218 15.15 -14.59 1.34
N ASP A 219 16.44 -14.65 1.02
CA ASP A 219 17.41 -13.67 1.50
C ASP A 219 17.25 -12.33 0.77
N ARG A 220 16.99 -12.35 -0.53
CA ARG A 220 16.66 -11.15 -1.31
C ARG A 220 15.42 -10.44 -0.74
N PHE A 221 14.36 -11.19 -0.43
CA PHE A 221 13.13 -10.64 0.17
C PHE A 221 13.41 -10.04 1.55
N LYS A 222 14.25 -10.70 2.35
CA LYS A 222 14.63 -10.25 3.68
C LYS A 222 15.40 -8.92 3.61
N ILE A 223 16.41 -8.83 2.76
CA ILE A 223 17.25 -7.63 2.56
C ILE A 223 16.36 -6.43 2.20
N VAL A 224 15.48 -6.58 1.22
CA VAL A 224 14.57 -5.51 0.81
C VAL A 224 13.63 -5.11 1.94
N THR A 225 13.06 -6.09 2.65
CA THR A 225 12.15 -5.83 3.76
C THR A 225 12.83 -5.06 4.88
N GLU A 226 14.03 -5.47 5.27
CA GLU A 226 14.82 -4.83 6.32
C GLU A 226 15.19 -3.39 5.94
N ARG A 227 15.63 -3.16 4.70
CA ARG A 227 15.94 -1.81 4.21
C ARG A 227 14.73 -0.89 4.26
N VAL A 228 13.59 -1.35 3.73
CA VAL A 228 12.36 -0.55 3.64
C VAL A 228 11.72 -0.33 5.00
N PHE A 229 11.60 -1.38 5.81
CA PHE A 229 10.97 -1.27 7.12
C PHE A 229 11.87 -0.55 8.13
N GLY A 230 13.18 -0.56 7.94
CA GLY A 230 14.14 0.26 8.69
C GLY A 230 13.80 1.75 8.59
N GLU A 231 13.41 2.26 7.42
CA GLU A 231 12.96 3.66 7.25
C GLU A 231 11.67 3.96 8.01
N VAL A 232 10.73 3.00 8.03
CA VAL A 232 9.49 3.13 8.82
C VAL A 232 9.83 3.20 10.32
N CYS A 233 10.74 2.35 10.79
CA CYS A 233 11.19 2.33 12.18
C CYS A 233 11.88 3.65 12.57
N ALA A 234 12.80 4.13 11.73
CA ALA A 234 13.51 5.39 11.95
C ALA A 234 12.55 6.59 12.00
N SER A 235 11.56 6.63 11.10
CA SER A 235 10.52 7.66 11.08
C SER A 235 9.66 7.62 12.33
N ALA A 236 9.27 6.43 12.79
CA ALA A 236 8.48 6.27 14.00
C ALA A 236 9.25 6.67 15.26
N GLU A 237 10.54 6.35 15.37
CA GLU A 237 11.39 6.74 16.49
C GLU A 237 11.58 8.24 16.54
N ARG A 238 11.87 8.89 15.40
CA ARG A 238 12.05 10.35 15.30
C ARG A 238 10.82 11.12 15.78
N GLU A 239 9.63 10.64 15.44
CA GLU A 239 8.38 11.36 15.67
C GLU A 239 7.62 10.94 16.93
N ARG A 240 8.12 9.96 17.69
CA ARG A 240 7.46 9.46 18.92
C ARG A 240 7.38 10.48 20.03
N GLY A 241 8.38 11.32 20.17
CA GLY A 241 8.60 12.22 21.32
C GLY A 241 7.80 13.51 21.31
N LEU A 242 7.00 13.76 20.26
CA LEU A 242 6.34 15.03 20.01
C LEU A 242 4.85 15.04 20.28
#